data_0e0f825f63ecd09f7ab3c0e6b8278f39
#
_entry.id   0e0f825f63ecd09f7ab3c0e6b8278f39
#
_cell.length_a   1.000
_cell.length_b   1.000
_cell.length_c   1.000
_cell.angle_alpha   90.00
_cell.angle_beta   90.00
_cell.angle_gamma   90.00
#
_symmetry.space_group_name_H-M   'P 1'
#
loop_
_entity.id
_entity.type
_entity.pdbx_description
1 polymer ?
#
loop_
_entity_poly.entity_id
_entity_poly.type
_entity_poly.pdbx_seq_one_letter_code
_entity_poly.pdbx_strand_id
1 'polypeptide(L)'
;MRIVIIYNLPMFLEVSQLGVHYAKSTHAAVDGVSFNLQSGEIGVLIGPSGCGKTTLLRAVAGLERVQAGTVRLAGQTVSSPQVHLPAESRQIGMVFQDYALFPHLNVAGNVAFGLTPLGASARKQRVDEVLELVGMGHAHKKFPHELSGGQQQRVALARALAPSPRLLLLDEPFSNLDVDLRERLAHEVRAILKTAGATALFVTHDQLEAFAIGDRIGVMHEGHLHQWDDAYALYHRPATRFVADFIGHGVFVPATLVHQESGVVARTPLGDLAGLDECPLPSIYPGGQCDLLLRADDIVHDDDAPVKARIIRKAFRGSEFLYTMQLASGEALLAHVPSHHDHAIGEWVGIRAEVDHVVTFDRSVE
;
A
#
# COMPACT_ATOMS: atom_id res chain seq x y z
N MET A 1 13.84 -3.54 33.06
CA MET A 1 12.69 -2.65 32.77
C MET A 1 13.18 -1.55 31.86
N ARG A 2 13.08 -1.72 30.51
CA ARG A 2 13.41 -0.67 29.53
C ARG A 2 12.18 0.23 29.41
N ILE A 3 12.31 1.47 29.83
CA ILE A 3 11.29 2.51 29.59
C ILE A 3 11.38 2.83 28.09
N VAL A 4 10.43 2.34 27.32
CA VAL A 4 10.21 2.79 25.94
C VAL A 4 9.55 4.16 26.06
N ILE A 5 10.35 5.22 25.91
CA ILE A 5 9.82 6.57 25.77
C ILE A 5 9.21 6.62 24.36
N ILE A 6 7.90 6.44 24.27
CA ILE A 6 7.15 6.71 23.05
C ILE A 6 7.17 8.23 22.87
N TYR A 7 8.09 8.73 22.07
CA TYR A 7 8.01 10.08 21.57
C TYR A 7 6.75 10.16 20.70
N ASN A 8 5.72 10.78 21.23
CA ASN A 8 4.53 11.14 20.46
C ASN A 8 4.96 12.24 19.47
N LEU A 9 5.55 11.87 18.34
CA LEU A 9 5.88 12.80 17.27
C LEU A 9 4.55 13.44 16.81
N PRO A 10 4.49 14.76 16.68
CA PRO A 10 3.25 15.41 16.31
C PRO A 10 2.79 14.89 14.95
N MET A 11 1.50 14.55 14.85
CA MET A 11 0.83 14.19 13.60
C MET A 11 1.05 15.32 12.59
N PHE A 12 1.55 14.97 11.41
CA PHE A 12 1.87 15.93 10.39
C PHE A 12 0.74 16.12 9.38
N LEU A 13 0.21 15.02 8.85
CA LEU A 13 -1.02 14.97 8.06
C LEU A 13 -2.08 14.24 8.85
N GLU A 14 -3.23 14.88 9.05
CA GLU A 14 -4.41 14.28 9.66
C GLU A 14 -5.59 14.42 8.70
N VAL A 15 -6.17 13.31 8.32
CA VAL A 15 -7.41 13.22 7.55
C VAL A 15 -8.46 12.59 8.46
N SER A 16 -9.58 13.25 8.68
CA SER A 16 -10.62 12.80 9.62
C SER A 16 -11.99 12.87 8.97
N GLN A 17 -12.65 11.70 8.84
CA GLN A 17 -14.00 11.51 8.30
C GLN A 17 -14.24 12.26 6.98
N LEU A 18 -13.24 12.21 6.08
CA LEU A 18 -13.24 12.95 4.84
C LEU A 18 -14.30 12.40 3.88
N GLY A 19 -15.13 13.31 3.36
CA GLY A 19 -16.13 13.00 2.34
C GLY A 19 -15.99 13.91 1.13
N VAL A 20 -15.96 13.30 -0.08
CA VAL A 20 -15.96 14.00 -1.37
C VAL A 20 -17.00 13.40 -2.29
N HIS A 21 -17.92 14.28 -2.76
CA HIS A 21 -19.00 13.93 -3.69
C HIS A 21 -18.91 14.76 -4.96
N TYR A 22 -19.07 14.12 -6.11
CA TYR A 22 -19.23 14.82 -7.38
C TYR A 22 -20.73 15.00 -7.71
N ALA A 23 -21.10 16.18 -8.17
CA ALA A 23 -22.50 16.58 -8.40
C ALA A 23 -23.31 15.65 -9.35
N LYS A 24 -22.63 14.82 -10.15
CA LYS A 24 -23.26 13.87 -11.10
C LYS A 24 -23.17 12.41 -10.65
N SER A 25 -22.56 12.13 -9.50
CA SER A 25 -22.39 10.77 -8.98
C SER A 25 -23.47 10.45 -7.95
N THR A 26 -24.00 9.25 -7.98
CA THR A 26 -24.92 8.71 -6.96
C THR A 26 -24.18 8.25 -5.70
N HIS A 27 -22.87 7.99 -5.81
CA HIS A 27 -22.04 7.55 -4.72
C HIS A 27 -20.93 8.56 -4.42
N ALA A 28 -20.52 8.62 -3.17
CA ALA A 28 -19.35 9.40 -2.77
C ALA A 28 -18.08 8.81 -3.43
N ALA A 29 -17.23 9.69 -3.94
CA ALA A 29 -15.91 9.25 -4.41
C ALA A 29 -14.96 8.97 -3.25
N VAL A 30 -15.18 9.62 -2.10
CA VAL A 30 -14.51 9.37 -0.81
C VAL A 30 -15.58 9.51 0.27
N ASP A 31 -15.66 8.52 1.17
CA ASP A 31 -16.68 8.46 2.21
C ASP A 31 -16.08 8.07 3.57
N GLY A 32 -16.11 9.00 4.52
CA GLY A 32 -15.70 8.76 5.91
C GLY A 32 -14.23 8.39 6.12
N VAL A 33 -13.35 8.71 5.17
CA VAL A 33 -11.95 8.30 5.23
C VAL A 33 -11.18 9.01 6.35
N SER A 34 -10.47 8.22 7.18
CA SER A 34 -9.65 8.74 8.28
C SER A 34 -8.30 8.03 8.32
N PHE A 35 -7.21 8.80 8.35
CA PHE A 35 -5.83 8.31 8.54
C PHE A 35 -4.90 9.45 8.95
N ASN A 36 -3.69 9.10 9.33
CA ASN A 36 -2.68 10.10 9.69
C ASN A 36 -1.27 9.68 9.25
N LEU A 37 -0.38 10.65 9.13
CA LEU A 37 1.06 10.47 8.91
C LEU A 37 1.84 11.32 9.88
N GLN A 38 2.94 10.79 10.38
CA GLN A 38 3.92 11.55 11.14
C GLN A 38 4.91 12.27 10.19
N SER A 39 5.66 13.21 10.74
CA SER A 39 6.71 13.89 9.96
C SER A 39 7.78 12.90 9.48
N GLY A 40 8.11 12.93 8.19
CA GLY A 40 9.09 12.04 7.56
C GLY A 40 8.56 10.63 7.25
N GLU A 41 7.28 10.33 7.54
CA GLU A 41 6.65 9.10 7.09
C GLU A 41 6.19 9.17 5.63
N ILE A 42 6.19 8.01 5.00
CA ILE A 42 5.67 7.80 3.65
C ILE A 42 4.40 6.95 3.76
N GLY A 43 3.25 7.56 3.43
CA GLY A 43 1.98 6.85 3.30
C GLY A 43 1.73 6.44 1.86
N VAL A 44 1.09 5.31 1.65
CA VAL A 44 0.69 4.84 0.33
C VAL A 44 -0.78 4.44 0.35
N LEU A 45 -1.55 4.90 -0.63
CA LEU A 45 -2.93 4.47 -0.85
C LEU A 45 -2.99 3.50 -2.02
N ILE A 46 -3.50 2.31 -1.78
CA ILE A 46 -3.71 1.26 -2.79
C ILE A 46 -5.18 0.85 -2.87
N GLY A 47 -5.54 0.24 -3.97
CA GLY A 47 -6.91 -0.26 -4.19
C GLY A 47 -7.24 -0.33 -5.68
N PRO A 48 -8.38 -0.91 -6.05
CA PRO A 48 -8.84 -1.00 -7.43
C PRO A 48 -8.96 0.35 -8.13
N SER A 49 -8.95 0.36 -9.45
CA SER A 49 -9.20 1.58 -10.23
C SER A 49 -10.58 2.14 -9.91
N GLY A 50 -10.68 3.46 -9.73
CA GLY A 50 -11.94 4.13 -9.42
C GLY A 50 -12.38 4.12 -7.96
N CYS A 51 -11.63 3.52 -7.02
CA CYS A 51 -12.00 3.48 -5.60
C CYS A 51 -11.82 4.80 -4.82
N GLY A 52 -11.38 5.89 -5.46
CA GLY A 52 -11.32 7.22 -4.84
C GLY A 52 -9.93 7.72 -4.44
N LYS A 53 -8.84 6.97 -4.66
CA LYS A 53 -7.45 7.34 -4.25
C LYS A 53 -7.00 8.70 -4.77
N THR A 54 -7.09 8.92 -6.10
CA THR A 54 -6.72 10.20 -6.73
C THR A 54 -7.61 11.35 -6.26
N THR A 55 -8.91 11.09 -6.02
CA THR A 55 -9.82 12.10 -5.45
C THR A 55 -9.38 12.50 -4.04
N LEU A 56 -9.06 11.53 -3.20
CA LEU A 56 -8.54 11.76 -1.86
C LEU A 56 -7.22 12.56 -1.90
N LEU A 57 -6.28 12.17 -2.76
CA LEU A 57 -5.01 12.88 -2.96
C LEU A 57 -5.25 14.34 -3.37
N ARG A 58 -6.18 14.59 -4.33
CA ARG A 58 -6.53 15.92 -4.79
C ARG A 58 -7.23 16.77 -3.71
N ALA A 59 -8.03 16.14 -2.85
CA ALA A 59 -8.64 16.82 -1.70
C ALA A 59 -7.56 17.27 -0.68
N VAL A 60 -6.55 16.43 -0.42
CA VAL A 60 -5.39 16.79 0.40
C VAL A 60 -4.58 17.90 -0.27
N ALA A 61 -4.41 17.87 -1.59
CA ALA A 61 -3.73 18.90 -2.36
C ALA A 61 -4.46 20.26 -2.36
N GLY A 62 -5.77 20.28 -2.11
CA GLY A 62 -6.60 21.49 -2.25
C GLY A 62 -7.14 21.74 -3.66
N LEU A 63 -7.06 20.71 -4.51
CA LEU A 63 -7.59 20.74 -5.87
C LEU A 63 -9.07 20.32 -5.91
N GLU A 64 -9.55 19.64 -4.86
CA GLU A 64 -10.95 19.25 -4.69
C GLU A 64 -11.50 19.81 -3.37
N ARG A 65 -12.78 20.21 -3.38
CA ARG A 65 -13.48 20.64 -2.16
C ARG A 65 -14.04 19.44 -1.42
N VAL A 66 -13.95 19.48 -0.10
CA VAL A 66 -14.50 18.45 0.77
C VAL A 66 -15.92 18.87 1.23
N GLN A 67 -16.84 17.91 1.29
CA GLN A 67 -18.21 18.11 1.76
C GLN A 67 -18.39 17.66 3.21
N ALA A 68 -17.51 16.76 3.69
CA ALA A 68 -17.50 16.30 5.08
C ALA A 68 -16.07 16.12 5.58
N GLY A 69 -15.89 16.12 6.89
CA GLY A 69 -14.62 15.88 7.55
C GLY A 69 -13.62 17.01 7.44
N THR A 70 -12.36 16.70 7.74
CA THR A 70 -11.28 17.69 7.78
C THR A 70 -9.96 17.13 7.28
N VAL A 71 -9.13 18.00 6.68
CA VAL A 71 -7.71 17.76 6.41
C VAL A 71 -6.91 18.80 7.21
N ARG A 72 -5.92 18.31 7.98
CA ARG A 72 -4.99 19.18 8.73
C ARG A 72 -3.55 18.87 8.32
N LEU A 73 -2.75 19.92 8.15
CA LEU A 73 -1.33 19.87 7.88
C LEU A 73 -0.57 20.57 9.01
N ALA A 74 0.31 19.88 9.69
CA ALA A 74 1.08 20.39 10.82
C ALA A 74 0.19 21.15 11.83
N GLY A 75 -0.96 20.55 12.19
CA GLY A 75 -1.93 21.12 13.13
C GLY A 75 -2.88 22.19 12.54
N GLN A 76 -2.62 22.68 11.33
CA GLN A 76 -3.49 23.68 10.67
C GLN A 76 -4.57 23.00 9.83
N THR A 77 -5.86 23.34 10.02
CA THR A 77 -6.94 22.90 9.13
C THR A 77 -6.80 23.59 7.77
N VAL A 78 -6.64 22.79 6.70
CA VAL A 78 -6.50 23.25 5.33
C VAL A 78 -7.72 22.94 4.46
N SER A 79 -8.53 21.95 4.87
CA SER A 79 -9.83 21.63 4.25
C SER A 79 -10.86 21.25 5.29
N SER A 80 -12.06 21.76 5.14
CA SER A 80 -13.31 21.34 5.80
C SER A 80 -14.48 21.86 4.95
N PRO A 81 -15.74 21.53 5.26
CA PRO A 81 -16.89 22.14 4.57
C PRO A 81 -16.88 23.67 4.59
N GLN A 82 -16.28 24.28 5.63
CA GLN A 82 -16.22 25.75 5.83
C GLN A 82 -14.88 26.35 5.44
N VAL A 83 -13.81 25.56 5.38
CA VAL A 83 -12.44 26.02 5.13
C VAL A 83 -11.89 25.36 3.88
N HIS A 84 -11.42 26.14 2.94
CA HIS A 84 -10.72 25.65 1.76
C HIS A 84 -9.51 26.51 1.47
N LEU A 85 -8.34 26.08 1.96
CA LEU A 85 -7.07 26.69 1.58
C LEU A 85 -6.70 26.22 0.18
N PRO A 86 -6.47 27.11 -0.81
CA PRO A 86 -6.14 26.69 -2.17
C PRO A 86 -4.74 26.04 -2.23
N ALA A 87 -4.48 25.23 -3.26
CA ALA A 87 -3.30 24.38 -3.38
C ALA A 87 -1.98 25.16 -3.24
N GLU A 88 -1.89 26.33 -3.88
CA GLU A 88 -0.71 27.21 -3.87
C GLU A 88 -0.34 27.74 -2.48
N SER A 89 -1.30 27.75 -1.55
CA SER A 89 -1.10 28.21 -0.17
C SER A 89 -0.75 27.10 0.82
N ARG A 90 -0.78 25.81 0.39
CA ARG A 90 -0.56 24.66 1.27
C ARG A 90 0.89 24.26 1.42
N GLN A 91 1.80 24.82 0.63
CA GLN A 91 3.22 24.44 0.59
C GLN A 91 3.41 22.94 0.31
N ILE A 92 2.67 22.38 -0.63
CA ILE A 92 2.70 21.00 -1.05
C ILE A 92 3.43 20.90 -2.39
N GLY A 93 4.29 19.90 -2.53
CA GLY A 93 4.82 19.46 -3.83
C GLY A 93 3.92 18.37 -4.42
N MET A 94 3.77 18.33 -5.74
CA MET A 94 3.00 17.29 -6.41
C MET A 94 3.74 16.74 -7.63
N VAL A 95 3.75 15.42 -7.74
CA VAL A 95 4.19 14.67 -8.92
C VAL A 95 2.97 14.01 -9.53
N PHE A 96 2.69 14.34 -10.78
CA PHE A 96 1.55 13.81 -11.54
C PHE A 96 1.94 12.54 -12.29
N GLN A 97 0.97 11.75 -12.69
CA GLN A 97 1.13 10.49 -13.40
C GLN A 97 1.90 10.63 -14.73
N ASP A 98 1.72 11.73 -15.45
CA ASP A 98 2.43 12.06 -16.70
C ASP A 98 3.70 12.90 -16.47
N TYR A 99 4.15 12.99 -15.20
CA TYR A 99 5.25 13.84 -14.72
C TYR A 99 5.05 15.34 -14.93
N ALA A 100 4.20 15.77 -15.84
CA ALA A 100 3.86 17.16 -16.17
C ALA A 100 5.12 18.08 -16.30
N LEU A 101 6.21 17.58 -16.90
CA LEU A 101 7.40 18.38 -17.14
C LEU A 101 7.11 19.41 -18.23
N PHE A 102 7.65 20.62 -18.05
CA PHE A 102 7.56 21.68 -19.05
C PHE A 102 8.46 21.34 -20.24
N PRO A 103 7.90 21.02 -21.44
CA PRO A 103 8.70 20.51 -22.57
C PRO A 103 9.63 21.58 -23.17
N HIS A 104 9.33 22.85 -22.99
CA HIS A 104 10.10 23.98 -23.46
C HIS A 104 11.22 24.41 -22.50
N LEU A 105 11.31 23.83 -21.30
CA LEU A 105 12.35 24.05 -20.32
C LEU A 105 13.28 22.84 -20.25
N ASN A 106 14.57 23.09 -20.10
CA ASN A 106 15.52 22.03 -19.78
C ASN A 106 15.35 21.55 -18.32
N VAL A 107 16.12 20.54 -17.91
CA VAL A 107 16.08 19.95 -16.57
C VAL A 107 16.24 21.01 -15.49
N ALA A 108 17.28 21.84 -15.57
CA ALA A 108 17.53 22.90 -14.60
C ALA A 108 16.38 23.93 -14.55
N GLY A 109 15.81 24.28 -15.72
CA GLY A 109 14.66 25.19 -15.82
C GLY A 109 13.39 24.60 -15.20
N ASN A 110 13.14 23.30 -15.40
CA ASN A 110 12.03 22.60 -14.75
C ASN A 110 12.14 22.63 -13.23
N VAL A 111 13.32 22.32 -12.68
CA VAL A 111 13.55 22.31 -11.23
C VAL A 111 13.52 23.73 -10.64
N ALA A 112 14.05 24.72 -11.37
CA ALA A 112 14.05 26.11 -10.95
C ALA A 112 12.68 26.79 -10.96
N PHE A 113 11.66 26.18 -11.60
CA PHE A 113 10.36 26.81 -11.82
C PHE A 113 9.67 27.27 -10.54
N GLY A 114 9.68 26.44 -9.50
CA GLY A 114 9.09 26.76 -8.19
C GLY A 114 9.97 27.65 -7.29
N LEU A 115 11.17 28.03 -7.74
CA LEU A 115 12.16 28.76 -6.95
C LEU A 115 12.19 30.28 -7.26
N THR A 116 11.13 30.80 -7.85
CA THR A 116 11.03 32.23 -8.24
C THR A 116 11.31 33.23 -7.10
N PRO A 117 10.96 32.96 -5.82
CA PRO A 117 11.27 33.89 -4.73
C PRO A 117 12.77 33.99 -4.37
N LEU A 118 13.58 33.03 -4.84
CA LEU A 118 15.02 33.02 -4.52
C LEU A 118 15.82 33.89 -5.49
N GLY A 119 16.87 34.56 -5.00
CA GLY A 119 17.86 35.25 -5.83
C GLY A 119 18.62 34.23 -6.73
N ALA A 120 19.23 34.73 -7.82
CA ALA A 120 19.82 33.90 -8.88
C ALA A 120 20.87 32.89 -8.35
N SER A 121 21.74 33.29 -7.42
CA SER A 121 22.79 32.43 -6.82
C SER A 121 22.19 31.33 -5.97
N ALA A 122 21.25 31.65 -5.05
CA ALA A 122 20.61 30.71 -4.18
C ALA A 122 19.74 29.72 -4.98
N ARG A 123 19.05 30.21 -6.04
CA ARG A 123 18.27 29.38 -6.95
C ARG A 123 19.15 28.35 -7.65
N LYS A 124 20.29 28.79 -8.21
CA LYS A 124 21.23 27.89 -8.87
C LYS A 124 21.72 26.82 -7.89
N GLN A 125 22.22 27.24 -6.72
CA GLN A 125 22.69 26.32 -5.69
C GLN A 125 21.63 25.29 -5.33
N ARG A 126 20.36 25.71 -5.12
CA ARG A 126 19.27 24.79 -4.78
C ARG A 126 18.95 23.81 -5.91
N VAL A 127 19.00 24.25 -7.16
CA VAL A 127 18.84 23.37 -8.33
C VAL A 127 19.93 22.31 -8.36
N ASP A 128 21.19 22.71 -8.16
CA ASP A 128 22.33 21.80 -8.16
C ASP A 128 22.20 20.77 -7.03
N GLU A 129 21.87 21.20 -5.81
CA GLU A 129 21.66 20.32 -4.64
C GLU A 129 20.58 19.27 -4.90
N VAL A 130 19.42 19.68 -5.43
CA VAL A 130 18.30 18.75 -5.62
C VAL A 130 18.54 17.82 -6.81
N LEU A 131 19.21 18.29 -7.86
CA LEU A 131 19.58 17.43 -8.99
C LEU A 131 20.62 16.38 -8.58
N GLU A 132 21.58 16.72 -7.72
CA GLU A 132 22.50 15.74 -7.14
C GLU A 132 21.75 14.72 -6.27
N LEU A 133 20.82 15.17 -5.42
CA LEU A 133 20.01 14.29 -4.57
C LEU A 133 19.26 13.22 -5.37
N VAL A 134 18.73 13.56 -6.57
CA VAL A 134 18.02 12.61 -7.43
C VAL A 134 18.93 11.92 -8.47
N GLY A 135 20.26 12.12 -8.40
CA GLY A 135 21.24 11.54 -9.32
C GLY A 135 21.19 12.08 -10.75
N MET A 136 20.71 13.32 -10.94
CA MET A 136 20.54 13.97 -12.24
C MET A 136 21.47 15.17 -12.45
N GLY A 137 22.53 15.32 -11.65
CA GLY A 137 23.49 16.42 -11.73
C GLY A 137 24.20 16.54 -13.10
N HIS A 138 24.29 15.45 -13.85
CA HIS A 138 24.86 15.44 -15.20
C HIS A 138 23.90 15.95 -16.31
N ALA A 139 22.62 16.15 -16.00
CA ALA A 139 21.56 16.34 -17.01
C ALA A 139 21.00 17.77 -17.10
N HIS A 140 21.60 18.76 -16.45
CA HIS A 140 21.09 20.15 -16.33
C HIS A 140 20.56 20.76 -17.63
N LYS A 141 21.25 20.53 -18.76
CA LYS A 141 20.96 21.15 -20.06
C LYS A 141 20.01 20.32 -20.92
N LYS A 142 19.74 19.05 -20.56
CA LYS A 142 18.86 18.19 -21.32
C LYS A 142 17.41 18.66 -21.24
N PHE A 143 16.63 18.40 -22.26
CA PHE A 143 15.19 18.63 -22.30
C PHE A 143 14.43 17.33 -21.97
N PRO A 144 13.15 17.40 -21.56
CA PRO A 144 12.35 16.23 -21.19
C PRO A 144 12.35 15.13 -22.26
N HIS A 145 12.27 15.47 -23.55
CA HIS A 145 12.27 14.52 -24.66
C HIS A 145 13.60 13.77 -24.87
N GLU A 146 14.69 14.23 -24.25
CA GLU A 146 16.01 13.59 -24.28
C GLU A 146 16.24 12.63 -23.09
N LEU A 147 15.22 12.44 -22.24
CA LEU A 147 15.29 11.66 -21.02
C LEU A 147 14.47 10.39 -21.12
N SER A 148 14.94 9.29 -20.50
CA SER A 148 14.12 8.11 -20.28
C SER A 148 12.98 8.39 -19.29
N GLY A 149 11.95 7.56 -19.24
CA GLY A 149 10.81 7.71 -18.31
C GLY A 149 11.25 7.80 -16.85
N GLY A 150 12.17 6.95 -16.40
CA GLY A 150 12.71 7.01 -15.03
C GLY A 150 13.54 8.30 -14.77
N GLN A 151 14.24 8.82 -15.79
CA GLN A 151 14.94 10.13 -15.66
C GLN A 151 13.93 11.27 -15.59
N GLN A 152 12.87 11.25 -16.39
CA GLN A 152 11.80 12.26 -16.33
C GLN A 152 11.14 12.27 -14.95
N GLN A 153 10.86 11.09 -14.39
CA GLN A 153 10.33 10.95 -13.03
C GLN A 153 11.25 11.57 -11.98
N ARG A 154 12.55 11.29 -12.02
CA ARG A 154 13.52 11.88 -11.09
C ARG A 154 13.58 13.41 -11.22
N VAL A 155 13.46 13.95 -12.42
CA VAL A 155 13.38 15.40 -12.65
C VAL A 155 12.07 15.97 -12.10
N ALA A 156 10.93 15.29 -12.27
CA ALA A 156 9.65 15.70 -11.68
C ALA A 156 9.70 15.68 -10.14
N LEU A 157 10.33 14.66 -9.56
CA LEU A 157 10.58 14.57 -8.12
C LEU A 157 11.48 15.73 -7.65
N ALA A 158 12.57 16.01 -8.35
CA ALA A 158 13.46 17.14 -8.07
C ALA A 158 12.70 18.47 -8.10
N ARG A 159 11.88 18.70 -9.13
CA ARG A 159 11.04 19.90 -9.23
C ARG A 159 10.09 20.05 -8.05
N ALA A 160 9.48 18.95 -7.62
CA ALA A 160 8.55 18.97 -6.51
C ALA A 160 9.25 19.17 -5.15
N LEU A 161 10.49 18.66 -4.98
CA LEU A 161 11.30 18.82 -3.76
C LEU A 161 12.04 20.16 -3.67
N ALA A 162 12.31 20.82 -4.80
CA ALA A 162 13.13 22.03 -4.84
C ALA A 162 12.61 23.14 -3.92
N PRO A 163 11.29 23.44 -3.83
CA PRO A 163 10.76 24.45 -2.93
C PRO A 163 10.76 24.06 -1.44
N SER A 164 11.29 22.87 -1.09
CA SER A 164 11.22 22.30 0.26
C SER A 164 9.78 22.21 0.79
N PRO A 165 8.92 21.47 0.10
CA PRO A 165 7.50 21.37 0.48
C PRO A 165 7.35 20.70 1.85
N ARG A 166 6.26 21.03 2.55
CA ARG A 166 5.89 20.37 3.79
C ARG A 166 5.43 18.92 3.56
N LEU A 167 4.67 18.69 2.47
CA LEU A 167 4.13 17.40 2.08
C LEU A 167 4.38 17.20 0.60
N LEU A 168 4.77 16.00 0.20
CA LEU A 168 4.88 15.59 -1.18
C LEU A 168 3.74 14.63 -1.53
N LEU A 169 3.02 14.91 -2.60
CA LEU A 169 1.94 14.07 -3.13
C LEU A 169 2.39 13.47 -4.46
N LEU A 170 2.21 12.16 -4.62
CA LEU A 170 2.59 11.44 -5.84
C LEU A 170 1.40 10.61 -6.34
N ASP A 171 0.91 10.96 -7.53
CA ASP A 171 -0.24 10.32 -8.18
C ASP A 171 0.26 9.33 -9.23
N GLU A 172 0.24 8.03 -8.93
CA GLU A 172 0.69 6.91 -9.78
C GLU A 172 2.04 7.16 -10.49
N PRO A 173 3.11 7.53 -9.77
CA PRO A 173 4.34 8.04 -10.38
C PRO A 173 5.10 7.01 -11.22
N PHE A 174 4.79 5.71 -11.12
CA PHE A 174 5.49 4.64 -11.83
C PHE A 174 4.65 3.99 -12.94
N SER A 175 3.41 4.43 -13.15
CA SER A 175 2.45 3.79 -14.08
C SER A 175 2.95 3.71 -15.53
N ASN A 176 3.81 4.65 -15.96
CA ASN A 176 4.35 4.75 -17.31
C ASN A 176 5.69 4.00 -17.49
N LEU A 177 6.10 3.15 -16.54
CA LEU A 177 7.37 2.44 -16.55
C LEU A 177 7.19 0.93 -16.71
N ASP A 178 8.22 0.26 -17.24
CA ASP A 178 8.28 -1.19 -17.32
C ASP A 178 8.30 -1.82 -15.90
N VAL A 179 7.73 -3.02 -15.79
CA VAL A 179 7.55 -3.73 -14.50
C VAL A 179 8.88 -3.89 -13.74
N ASP A 180 9.93 -4.35 -14.42
CA ASP A 180 11.26 -4.59 -13.80
C ASP A 180 11.91 -3.28 -13.29
N LEU A 181 11.56 -2.15 -13.92
CA LEU A 181 12.08 -0.85 -13.56
C LEU A 181 11.34 -0.24 -12.37
N ARG A 182 10.06 -0.58 -12.17
CA ARG A 182 9.20 0.00 -11.14
C ARG A 182 9.71 -0.28 -9.73
N GLU A 183 9.95 -1.56 -9.41
CA GLU A 183 10.40 -1.96 -8.06
C GLU A 183 11.73 -1.30 -7.69
N ARG A 184 12.70 -1.30 -8.60
CA ARG A 184 13.99 -0.64 -8.38
C ARG A 184 13.82 0.86 -8.14
N LEU A 185 13.01 1.53 -8.98
CA LEU A 185 12.75 2.97 -8.82
C LEU A 185 11.95 3.29 -7.56
N ALA A 186 11.06 2.40 -7.13
CA ALA A 186 10.35 2.55 -5.88
C ALA A 186 11.32 2.63 -4.69
N HIS A 187 12.28 1.71 -4.61
CA HIS A 187 13.33 1.76 -3.58
C HIS A 187 14.20 3.02 -3.67
N GLU A 188 14.59 3.43 -4.89
CA GLU A 188 15.40 4.64 -5.10
C GLU A 188 14.63 5.89 -4.65
N VAL A 189 13.35 6.03 -5.03
CA VAL A 189 12.48 7.16 -4.62
C VAL A 189 12.32 7.17 -3.09
N ARG A 190 12.08 6.00 -2.46
CA ARG A 190 12.04 5.90 -1.00
C ARG A 190 13.34 6.43 -0.37
N ALA A 191 14.50 6.01 -0.87
CA ALA A 191 15.80 6.46 -0.36
C ALA A 191 15.98 7.98 -0.49
N ILE A 192 15.59 8.56 -1.64
CA ILE A 192 15.63 10.01 -1.88
C ILE A 192 14.74 10.76 -0.87
N LEU A 193 13.49 10.30 -0.67
CA LEU A 193 12.53 10.92 0.25
C LEU A 193 13.01 10.85 1.70
N LYS A 194 13.53 9.70 2.13
CA LYS A 194 14.08 9.52 3.48
C LYS A 194 15.33 10.40 3.70
N THR A 195 16.22 10.50 2.71
CA THR A 195 17.38 11.40 2.76
C THR A 195 16.97 12.88 2.83
N ALA A 196 15.90 13.25 2.10
CA ALA A 196 15.34 14.59 2.16
C ALA A 196 14.55 14.89 3.44
N GLY A 197 14.26 13.90 4.29
CA GLY A 197 13.36 14.02 5.44
C GLY A 197 11.92 14.40 5.06
N ALA A 198 11.50 14.06 3.84
CA ALA A 198 10.22 14.47 3.29
C ALA A 198 9.08 13.57 3.82
N THR A 199 7.96 14.19 4.21
CA THR A 199 6.69 13.48 4.41
C THR A 199 6.01 13.35 3.06
N ALA A 200 5.51 12.15 2.72
CA ALA A 200 4.92 11.91 1.41
C ALA A 200 3.64 11.05 1.49
N LEU A 201 2.72 11.30 0.56
CA LEU A 201 1.56 10.46 0.33
C LEU A 201 1.53 10.05 -1.14
N PHE A 202 1.57 8.75 -1.37
CA PHE A 202 1.53 8.11 -2.68
C PHE A 202 0.14 7.55 -2.97
N VAL A 203 -0.17 7.50 -4.26
CA VAL A 203 -1.27 6.69 -4.80
C VAL A 203 -0.68 5.73 -5.82
N THR A 204 -1.00 4.47 -5.72
CA THR A 204 -0.69 3.45 -6.71
C THR A 204 -1.77 2.36 -6.73
N HIS A 205 -1.82 1.56 -7.78
CA HIS A 205 -2.62 0.33 -7.86
C HIS A 205 -1.74 -0.93 -7.72
N ASP A 206 -0.43 -0.76 -7.60
CA ASP A 206 0.55 -1.85 -7.49
C ASP A 206 0.94 -2.08 -6.03
N GLN A 207 0.74 -3.32 -5.56
CA GLN A 207 1.03 -3.72 -4.19
C GLN A 207 2.54 -3.77 -3.91
N LEU A 208 3.34 -4.24 -4.89
CA LEU A 208 4.80 -4.33 -4.72
C LEU A 208 5.42 -2.95 -4.60
N GLU A 209 4.94 -1.98 -5.39
CA GLU A 209 5.34 -0.58 -5.22
C GLU A 209 5.03 -0.07 -3.80
N ALA A 210 3.81 -0.34 -3.32
CA ALA A 210 3.37 0.10 -1.99
C ALA A 210 4.23 -0.51 -0.87
N PHE A 211 4.54 -1.81 -0.96
CA PHE A 211 5.38 -2.50 0.01
C PHE A 211 6.84 -2.01 -0.02
N ALA A 212 7.36 -1.68 -1.21
CA ALA A 212 8.71 -1.15 -1.36
C ALA A 212 8.86 0.27 -0.78
N ILE A 213 7.81 1.12 -0.85
CA ILE A 213 7.88 2.54 -0.53
C ILE A 213 7.29 2.88 0.84
N GLY A 214 6.15 2.27 1.22
CA GLY A 214 5.32 2.72 2.32
C GLY A 214 5.88 2.40 3.71
N ASP A 215 5.79 3.36 4.63
CA ASP A 215 5.87 3.10 6.05
C ASP A 215 4.47 2.75 6.58
N ARG A 216 3.44 3.37 5.97
CA ARG A 216 2.03 3.11 6.19
C ARG A 216 1.33 2.93 4.86
N ILE A 217 0.42 1.95 4.79
CA ILE A 217 -0.30 1.61 3.57
C ILE A 217 -1.80 1.57 3.88
N GLY A 218 -2.58 2.25 3.06
CA GLY A 218 -4.03 2.28 3.15
C GLY A 218 -4.69 1.53 2.00
N VAL A 219 -5.53 0.57 2.33
CA VAL A 219 -6.31 -0.17 1.34
C VAL A 219 -7.66 0.50 1.17
N MET A 220 -7.93 1.03 -0.01
CA MET A 220 -9.19 1.70 -0.36
C MET A 220 -10.05 0.84 -1.28
N HIS A 221 -11.36 0.84 -1.01
CA HIS A 221 -12.37 0.22 -1.86
C HIS A 221 -13.69 1.02 -1.78
N GLU A 222 -14.33 1.27 -2.91
CA GLU A 222 -15.62 1.96 -3.02
C GLU A 222 -15.74 3.25 -2.19
N GLY A 223 -14.68 4.07 -2.20
CA GLY A 223 -14.63 5.33 -1.47
C GLY A 223 -14.24 5.22 0.00
N HIS A 224 -14.14 4.02 0.56
CA HIS A 224 -13.81 3.78 1.95
C HIS A 224 -12.36 3.33 2.15
N LEU A 225 -11.78 3.64 3.29
CA LEU A 225 -10.50 3.11 3.75
C LEU A 225 -10.78 1.90 4.65
N HIS A 226 -10.45 0.70 4.16
CA HIS A 226 -10.68 -0.54 4.87
C HIS A 226 -9.64 -0.82 5.96
N GLN A 227 -8.39 -0.45 5.72
CA GLN A 227 -7.30 -0.58 6.69
C GLN A 227 -6.19 0.41 6.39
N TRP A 228 -5.52 0.91 7.43
CA TRP A 228 -4.35 1.78 7.37
C TRP A 228 -3.30 1.25 8.33
N ASP A 229 -2.28 0.56 7.81
CA ASP A 229 -1.28 -0.10 8.63
C ASP A 229 0.07 -0.23 7.92
N ASP A 230 1.05 -0.89 8.52
CA ASP A 230 2.27 -1.31 7.83
C ASP A 230 2.01 -2.54 6.92
N ALA A 231 2.97 -2.83 6.03
CA ALA A 231 2.86 -3.93 5.08
C ALA A 231 2.67 -5.30 5.75
N TYR A 232 3.38 -5.54 6.86
CA TYR A 232 3.30 -6.80 7.60
C TYR A 232 1.91 -7.01 8.21
N ALA A 233 1.35 -5.97 8.84
CA ALA A 233 0.02 -6.04 9.44
C ALA A 233 -1.09 -6.22 8.38
N LEU A 234 -0.96 -5.58 7.21
CA LEU A 234 -1.91 -5.78 6.11
C LEU A 234 -1.93 -7.22 5.60
N TYR A 235 -0.79 -7.89 5.56
CA TYR A 235 -0.68 -9.27 5.08
C TYR A 235 -1.12 -10.29 6.13
N HIS A 236 -0.60 -10.17 7.36
CA HIS A 236 -0.83 -11.17 8.42
C HIS A 236 -2.06 -10.89 9.30
N ARG A 237 -2.57 -9.65 9.33
CA ARG A 237 -3.72 -9.23 10.15
C ARG A 237 -4.68 -8.34 9.35
N PRO A 238 -5.18 -8.81 8.20
CA PRO A 238 -6.12 -8.05 7.41
C PRO A 238 -7.43 -7.82 8.18
N ALA A 239 -7.90 -6.57 8.19
CA ALA A 239 -9.08 -6.16 8.93
C ALA A 239 -10.41 -6.63 8.30
N THR A 240 -10.41 -6.88 6.99
CA THR A 240 -11.60 -7.30 6.23
C THR A 240 -11.25 -8.38 5.20
N ARG A 241 -12.26 -9.16 4.77
CA ARG A 241 -12.09 -10.13 3.67
C ARG A 241 -11.54 -9.45 2.40
N PHE A 242 -12.01 -8.24 2.10
CA PHE A 242 -11.51 -7.49 0.97
C PHE A 242 -10.00 -7.21 1.07
N VAL A 243 -9.52 -6.78 2.24
CA VAL A 243 -8.08 -6.55 2.46
C VAL A 243 -7.31 -7.86 2.33
N ALA A 244 -7.83 -8.96 2.90
CA ALA A 244 -7.21 -10.28 2.81
C ALA A 244 -7.03 -10.73 1.35
N ASP A 245 -8.07 -10.59 0.53
CA ASP A 245 -8.05 -10.95 -0.90
C ASP A 245 -7.16 -10.00 -1.72
N PHE A 246 -7.26 -8.71 -1.44
CA PHE A 246 -6.56 -7.68 -2.22
C PHE A 246 -5.05 -7.71 -1.97
N ILE A 247 -4.60 -7.90 -0.72
CA ILE A 247 -3.18 -7.82 -0.33
C ILE A 247 -2.40 -9.10 -0.64
N GLY A 248 -3.04 -10.21 -0.80
CA GLY A 248 -2.35 -11.45 -1.10
C GLY A 248 -3.34 -12.55 -1.37
N HIS A 249 -3.05 -13.38 -2.33
CA HIS A 249 -3.92 -14.49 -2.66
C HIS A 249 -4.02 -15.45 -1.45
N GLY A 250 -5.13 -15.40 -0.75
CA GLY A 250 -5.51 -16.33 0.31
C GLY A 250 -6.72 -17.14 -0.07
N VAL A 251 -7.00 -18.19 0.69
CA VAL A 251 -8.23 -18.95 0.61
C VAL A 251 -8.92 -18.93 1.97
N PHE A 252 -10.25 -18.92 1.96
CA PHE A 252 -11.04 -18.99 3.17
C PHE A 252 -11.53 -20.42 3.36
N VAL A 253 -11.06 -21.06 4.43
CA VAL A 253 -11.38 -22.44 4.74
C VAL A 253 -12.35 -22.48 5.92
N PRO A 254 -13.43 -23.27 5.85
CA PRO A 254 -14.36 -23.44 6.96
C PRO A 254 -13.64 -23.92 8.22
N ALA A 255 -13.85 -23.24 9.34
CA ALA A 255 -13.31 -23.62 10.63
C ALA A 255 -14.37 -23.55 11.73
N THR A 256 -14.14 -24.33 12.80
CA THR A 256 -14.89 -24.22 14.04
C THR A 256 -13.91 -23.98 15.20
N LEU A 257 -14.05 -22.85 15.88
CA LEU A 257 -13.23 -22.54 17.05
C LEU A 257 -13.76 -23.29 18.27
N VAL A 258 -12.88 -24.03 18.94
CA VAL A 258 -13.21 -24.85 20.11
C VAL A 258 -12.28 -24.51 21.26
N HIS A 259 -12.83 -24.34 22.46
CA HIS A 259 -12.01 -24.23 23.68
C HIS A 259 -11.49 -25.60 24.09
N GLN A 260 -10.18 -25.69 24.30
CA GLN A 260 -9.50 -26.83 24.91
C GLN A 260 -8.71 -26.36 26.13
N GLU A 261 -8.20 -27.29 26.94
CA GLU A 261 -7.37 -26.97 28.11
C GLU A 261 -6.12 -26.17 27.78
N SER A 262 -5.59 -26.36 26.55
CA SER A 262 -4.40 -25.68 26.00
C SER A 262 -4.69 -24.33 25.34
N GLY A 263 -5.94 -23.87 25.28
CA GLY A 263 -6.34 -22.64 24.58
C GLY A 263 -7.41 -22.85 23.53
N VAL A 264 -7.52 -21.90 22.60
CA VAL A 264 -8.45 -22.01 21.47
C VAL A 264 -7.80 -22.79 20.33
N VAL A 265 -8.54 -23.73 19.75
CA VAL A 265 -8.13 -24.54 18.60
C VAL A 265 -9.11 -24.31 17.47
N ALA A 266 -8.60 -24.08 16.27
CA ALA A 266 -9.39 -24.02 15.05
C ALA A 266 -9.44 -25.41 14.41
N ARG A 267 -10.62 -26.02 14.42
CA ARG A 267 -10.87 -27.31 13.74
C ARG A 267 -11.20 -27.06 12.28
N THR A 268 -10.37 -27.56 11.38
CA THR A 268 -10.44 -27.35 9.93
C THR A 268 -10.41 -28.68 9.17
N PRO A 269 -10.72 -28.70 7.87
CA PRO A 269 -10.49 -29.88 7.01
C PRO A 269 -9.03 -30.33 6.91
N LEU A 270 -8.07 -29.46 7.27
CA LEU A 270 -6.62 -29.75 7.33
C LEU A 270 -6.19 -30.36 8.66
N GLY A 271 -7.11 -30.46 9.63
CA GLY A 271 -6.88 -30.91 10.99
C GLY A 271 -7.07 -29.76 12.00
N ASP A 272 -6.74 -30.08 13.24
CA ASP A 272 -6.83 -29.13 14.35
C ASP A 272 -5.57 -28.24 14.38
N LEU A 273 -5.76 -26.92 14.21
CA LEU A 273 -4.70 -25.91 14.29
C LEU A 273 -4.69 -25.35 15.72
N ALA A 274 -3.62 -25.57 16.45
CA ALA A 274 -3.43 -25.19 17.84
C ALA A 274 -2.27 -24.20 18.00
N GLY A 275 -2.16 -23.58 19.19
CA GLY A 275 -1.07 -22.65 19.50
C GLY A 275 -1.28 -21.26 18.92
N LEU A 276 -2.52 -20.89 18.73
CA LEU A 276 -2.95 -19.66 18.07
C LEU A 276 -2.91 -18.50 19.05
N ASP A 277 -1.80 -17.79 19.10
CA ASP A 277 -1.72 -16.51 19.81
C ASP A 277 -2.67 -15.51 19.12
N GLU A 278 -3.47 -14.78 19.89
CA GLU A 278 -4.44 -13.78 19.42
C GLU A 278 -5.68 -14.34 18.66
N CYS A 279 -5.99 -15.63 18.76
CA CYS A 279 -7.20 -16.18 18.16
C CYS A 279 -8.47 -15.57 18.82
N PRO A 280 -9.47 -15.14 18.02
CA PRO A 280 -10.73 -14.65 18.58
C PRO A 280 -11.44 -15.70 19.43
N LEU A 281 -12.13 -15.25 20.48
CA LEU A 281 -12.90 -16.16 21.32
C LEU A 281 -14.01 -16.82 20.49
N PRO A 282 -14.27 -18.15 20.65
CA PRO A 282 -15.34 -18.85 19.92
C PRO A 282 -16.71 -18.20 20.08
N SER A 283 -16.95 -17.48 21.17
CA SER A 283 -18.21 -16.77 21.44
C SER A 283 -18.48 -15.57 20.54
N ILE A 284 -17.48 -15.10 19.78
CA ILE A 284 -17.65 -14.01 18.80
C ILE A 284 -18.45 -14.49 17.57
N TYR A 285 -18.36 -15.79 17.26
CA TYR A 285 -19.03 -16.37 16.11
C TYR A 285 -20.17 -17.30 16.51
N PRO A 286 -21.34 -17.27 15.84
CA PRO A 286 -22.43 -18.17 16.11
C PRO A 286 -22.00 -19.64 16.02
N GLY A 287 -22.12 -20.39 17.13
CA GLY A 287 -21.69 -21.79 17.20
C GLY A 287 -20.19 -22.02 17.02
N GLY A 288 -19.36 -20.96 17.16
CA GLY A 288 -17.91 -20.99 16.93
C GLY A 288 -17.51 -21.13 15.45
N GLN A 289 -18.46 -21.04 14.52
CA GLN A 289 -18.22 -21.22 13.09
C GLN A 289 -17.68 -19.94 12.44
N CYS A 290 -16.56 -20.05 11.74
CA CYS A 290 -15.90 -18.95 11.04
C CYS A 290 -15.24 -19.48 9.76
N ASP A 291 -14.77 -18.56 8.94
CA ASP A 291 -13.84 -18.86 7.87
C ASP A 291 -12.44 -18.42 8.28
N LEU A 292 -11.50 -19.36 8.16
CA LEU A 292 -10.09 -19.16 8.43
C LEU A 292 -9.39 -18.75 7.13
N LEU A 293 -8.65 -17.65 7.16
CA LEU A 293 -7.75 -17.27 6.07
C LEU A 293 -6.51 -18.17 6.12
N LEU A 294 -6.19 -18.81 4.99
CA LEU A 294 -4.92 -19.48 4.76
C LEU A 294 -4.21 -18.85 3.57
N ARG A 295 -2.96 -18.49 3.75
CA ARG A 295 -2.08 -18.00 2.70
C ARG A 295 -1.36 -19.15 2.01
N ALA A 296 -0.76 -18.87 0.85
CA ALA A 296 -0.01 -19.89 0.12
C ALA A 296 1.27 -20.34 0.84
N ASP A 297 1.82 -19.50 1.69
CA ASP A 297 2.98 -19.78 2.55
C ASP A 297 2.61 -20.52 3.84
N ASP A 298 1.34 -20.56 4.23
CA ASP A 298 0.85 -21.38 5.35
C ASP A 298 0.75 -22.88 4.99
N ILE A 299 0.81 -23.24 3.71
CA ILE A 299 0.64 -24.61 3.24
C ILE A 299 1.96 -25.16 2.75
N VAL A 300 2.49 -26.13 3.47
CA VAL A 300 3.77 -26.78 3.19
C VAL A 300 3.55 -28.13 2.54
N HIS A 301 4.30 -28.42 1.48
CA HIS A 301 4.38 -29.74 0.87
C HIS A 301 5.10 -30.70 1.80
N ASP A 302 4.50 -31.85 2.08
CA ASP A 302 5.05 -32.90 2.94
C ASP A 302 4.51 -34.26 2.49
N ASP A 303 5.35 -35.06 1.83
CA ASP A 303 4.96 -36.35 1.26
C ASP A 303 4.44 -37.35 2.31
N ASP A 304 4.89 -37.24 3.56
CA ASP A 304 4.52 -38.10 4.67
C ASP A 304 3.24 -37.60 5.40
N ALA A 305 2.77 -36.40 5.08
CA ALA A 305 1.57 -35.83 5.73
C ALA A 305 0.33 -36.67 5.48
N PRO A 306 -0.53 -36.85 6.51
CA PRO A 306 -1.77 -37.61 6.38
C PRO A 306 -2.82 -36.93 5.51
N VAL A 307 -2.80 -35.59 5.47
CA VAL A 307 -3.71 -34.81 4.63
C VAL A 307 -3.15 -34.74 3.23
N LYS A 308 -4.00 -35.10 2.25
CA LYS A 308 -3.64 -35.02 0.82
C LYS A 308 -4.53 -34.04 0.11
N ALA A 309 -3.93 -33.29 -0.83
CA ALA A 309 -4.66 -32.38 -1.72
C ALA A 309 -4.32 -32.69 -3.18
N ARG A 310 -5.31 -32.54 -4.05
CA ARG A 310 -5.16 -32.76 -5.50
C ARG A 310 -4.76 -31.46 -6.18
N ILE A 311 -3.71 -31.48 -6.98
CA ILE A 311 -3.27 -30.34 -7.78
C ILE A 311 -4.29 -30.10 -8.91
N ILE A 312 -4.92 -28.92 -8.92
CA ILE A 312 -5.89 -28.49 -9.94
C ILE A 312 -5.23 -27.59 -10.98
N ARG A 313 -4.35 -26.70 -10.55
CA ARG A 313 -3.55 -25.82 -11.42
C ARG A 313 -2.17 -25.64 -10.83
N LYS A 314 -1.21 -25.34 -11.70
CA LYS A 314 0.12 -24.90 -11.31
C LYS A 314 0.58 -23.71 -12.16
N ALA A 315 1.22 -22.74 -11.54
CA ALA A 315 1.85 -21.61 -12.19
C ALA A 315 3.33 -21.58 -11.79
N PHE A 316 4.21 -21.70 -12.77
CA PHE A 316 5.66 -21.60 -12.56
C PHE A 316 6.04 -20.14 -12.36
N ARG A 317 6.77 -19.84 -11.29
CA ARG A 317 7.23 -18.49 -10.91
C ARG A 317 8.77 -18.40 -10.81
N GLY A 318 9.50 -19.29 -11.49
CA GLY A 318 10.96 -19.35 -11.47
C GLY A 318 11.49 -20.24 -10.35
N SER A 319 11.71 -19.71 -9.17
CA SER A 319 12.21 -20.48 -8.01
C SER A 319 11.16 -21.40 -7.39
N GLU A 320 9.88 -21.18 -7.68
CA GLU A 320 8.77 -21.90 -7.07
C GLU A 320 7.59 -22.10 -8.04
N PHE A 321 6.72 -23.02 -7.68
CA PHE A 321 5.37 -23.14 -8.24
C PHE A 321 4.34 -22.55 -7.26
N LEU A 322 3.36 -21.84 -7.77
CA LEU A 322 2.10 -21.62 -7.07
C LEU A 322 1.12 -22.72 -7.47
N TYR A 323 0.83 -23.62 -6.57
CA TYR A 323 -0.19 -24.65 -6.76
C TYR A 323 -1.55 -24.16 -6.28
N THR A 324 -2.58 -24.38 -7.10
CA THR A 324 -3.97 -24.40 -6.65
C THR A 324 -4.34 -25.85 -6.45
N MET A 325 -4.72 -26.20 -5.24
CA MET A 325 -5.02 -27.59 -4.85
C MET A 325 -6.45 -27.68 -4.32
N GLN A 326 -6.99 -28.89 -4.25
CA GLN A 326 -8.29 -29.17 -3.70
C GLN A 326 -8.18 -30.35 -2.72
N LEU A 327 -8.76 -30.16 -1.54
CA LEU A 327 -8.93 -31.24 -0.55
C LEU A 327 -9.99 -32.23 -1.01
N ALA A 328 -9.97 -33.44 -0.44
CA ALA A 328 -11.01 -34.45 -0.69
C ALA A 328 -12.41 -33.99 -0.26
N SER A 329 -12.51 -33.10 0.71
CA SER A 329 -13.72 -32.43 1.20
C SER A 329 -14.24 -31.32 0.27
N GLY A 330 -13.43 -30.88 -0.71
CA GLY A 330 -13.81 -29.94 -1.76
C GLY A 330 -13.21 -28.53 -1.65
N GLU A 331 -12.62 -28.17 -0.53
CA GLU A 331 -12.03 -26.84 -0.32
C GLU A 331 -10.81 -26.63 -1.21
N ALA A 332 -10.69 -25.42 -1.73
CA ALA A 332 -9.52 -24.99 -2.47
C ALA A 332 -8.42 -24.50 -1.52
N LEU A 333 -7.17 -24.75 -1.90
CA LEU A 333 -5.97 -24.27 -1.20
C LEU A 333 -4.96 -23.72 -2.19
N LEU A 334 -4.09 -22.85 -1.70
CA LEU A 334 -2.91 -22.38 -2.42
C LEU A 334 -1.66 -22.84 -1.66
N ALA A 335 -0.58 -23.15 -2.39
CA ALA A 335 0.72 -23.45 -1.78
C ALA A 335 1.85 -22.94 -2.66
N HIS A 336 2.86 -22.36 -2.01
CA HIS A 336 4.16 -22.12 -2.61
C HIS A 336 5.03 -23.37 -2.45
N VAL A 337 5.42 -23.98 -3.57
CA VAL A 337 6.23 -25.21 -3.57
C VAL A 337 7.50 -24.95 -4.37
N PRO A 338 8.70 -25.28 -3.83
CA PRO A 338 9.95 -25.10 -4.54
C PRO A 338 9.95 -25.74 -5.92
N SER A 339 10.57 -25.11 -6.91
CA SER A 339 10.47 -25.49 -8.33
C SER A 339 11.03 -26.90 -8.65
N HIS A 340 11.80 -27.49 -7.76
CA HIS A 340 12.30 -28.87 -7.92
C HIS A 340 11.27 -29.96 -7.54
N HIS A 341 10.13 -29.58 -6.94
CA HIS A 341 8.98 -30.47 -6.71
C HIS A 341 7.92 -30.25 -7.82
N ASP A 342 8.22 -30.72 -9.02
CA ASP A 342 7.34 -30.56 -10.19
C ASP A 342 6.31 -31.70 -10.31
N HIS A 343 5.23 -31.61 -9.55
CA HIS A 343 4.14 -32.56 -9.57
C HIS A 343 3.17 -32.30 -10.75
N ALA A 344 2.50 -33.37 -11.22
CA ALA A 344 1.57 -33.26 -12.33
C ALA A 344 0.19 -32.72 -11.87
N ILE A 345 -0.51 -32.01 -12.78
CA ILE A 345 -1.92 -31.65 -12.56
C ILE A 345 -2.74 -32.94 -12.41
N GLY A 346 -3.58 -33.02 -11.38
CA GLY A 346 -4.37 -34.18 -11.00
C GLY A 346 -3.71 -35.11 -10.01
N GLU A 347 -2.44 -34.93 -9.71
CA GLU A 347 -1.69 -35.67 -8.70
C GLU A 347 -2.15 -35.31 -7.28
N TRP A 348 -2.13 -36.30 -6.38
CA TRP A 348 -2.38 -36.12 -4.96
C TRP A 348 -1.05 -36.00 -4.22
N VAL A 349 -0.83 -34.87 -3.57
CA VAL A 349 0.37 -34.58 -2.78
C VAL A 349 0.03 -34.45 -1.31
N GLY A 350 0.97 -34.81 -0.44
CA GLY A 350 0.83 -34.58 0.99
C GLY A 350 1.08 -33.13 1.33
N ILE A 351 0.27 -32.61 2.26
CA ILE A 351 0.37 -31.23 2.73
C ILE A 351 0.13 -31.14 4.22
N ARG A 352 0.71 -30.13 4.85
CA ARG A 352 0.39 -29.72 6.21
C ARG A 352 0.26 -28.21 6.30
N ALA A 353 -0.55 -27.75 7.23
CA ALA A 353 -0.67 -26.31 7.53
C ALA A 353 0.36 -25.93 8.62
N GLU A 354 1.17 -24.91 8.35
CA GLU A 354 2.06 -24.25 9.30
C GLU A 354 1.59 -22.80 9.42
N VAL A 355 0.80 -22.52 10.44
CA VAL A 355 0.13 -21.21 10.60
C VAL A 355 0.65 -20.54 11.85
N ASP A 356 1.35 -19.42 11.71
CA ASP A 356 1.83 -18.62 12.83
C ASP A 356 0.77 -17.62 13.33
N HIS A 357 -0.12 -17.17 12.44
CA HIS A 357 -1.16 -16.19 12.72
C HIS A 357 -2.52 -16.66 12.21
N VAL A 358 -3.52 -16.69 13.08
CA VAL A 358 -4.89 -17.07 12.70
C VAL A 358 -5.74 -15.84 12.48
N VAL A 359 -6.18 -15.66 11.24
CA VAL A 359 -7.15 -14.64 10.86
C VAL A 359 -8.47 -15.30 10.52
N THR A 360 -9.52 -14.92 11.24
CA THR A 360 -10.87 -15.49 11.07
C THR A 360 -11.86 -14.41 10.69
N PHE A 361 -12.84 -14.81 9.88
CA PHE A 361 -13.92 -13.94 9.43
C PHE A 361 -15.28 -14.60 9.68
N ASP A 362 -16.31 -13.78 9.93
CA ASP A 362 -17.67 -14.25 10.02
C ASP A 362 -18.13 -14.81 8.66
N ARG A 363 -18.76 -15.99 8.66
CA ARG A 363 -19.35 -16.61 7.46
C ARG A 363 -20.59 -15.89 6.95
N SER A 364 -21.28 -15.15 7.81
CA SER A 364 -22.52 -14.45 7.47
C SER A 364 -22.31 -13.10 6.77
N VAL A 365 -21.07 -12.62 6.68
CA VAL A 365 -20.70 -11.33 6.04
C VAL A 365 -19.95 -11.66 4.74
N GLU A 366 -20.66 -11.67 3.63
CA GLU A 366 -20.07 -11.65 2.29
C GLU A 366 -19.52 -10.27 1.93
#